data_15a480dc1456b9ccad2dc8e4e165937e
#
_entry.id   15a480dc1456b9ccad2dc8e4e165937e
#
_cell.length_a   1.000
_cell.length_b   1.000
_cell.length_c   1.000
_cell.angle_alpha   90.00
_cell.angle_beta   90.00
_cell.angle_gamma   90.00
#
_symmetry.space_group_name_H-M   'P 1'
#
loop_
_entity.id
_entity.type
_entity.pdbx_description
1 polymer ?
#
loop_
_entity_poly.entity_id
_entity_poly.type
_entity_poly.pdbx_seq_one_letter_code
_entity_poly.pdbx_strand_id
1 'polypeptide(L)'
;EGKITLPVVLSYRRGSKEERSFWKRTLEEGNQTPDDLTYAKKLMERHGALKDTVDRANHYGDIARDALAIFPETPWKAALLEAVDFCVARAY
;
A
#
# COMPACT_ATOMS: atom_id res chain seq x y z
N GLU A 1 -1.07 4.69 14.14
CA GLU A 1 -2.09 4.01 13.43
C GLU A 1 -2.01 2.51 13.54
N GLY A 2 -3.02 1.87 14.05
CA GLY A 2 -3.06 0.43 14.21
C GLY A 2 -3.53 -0.33 12.99
N LYS A 3 -3.62 0.33 11.84
CA LYS A 3 -4.19 -0.25 10.63
C LYS A 3 -3.16 -1.08 9.87
N ILE A 4 -3.51 -2.34 9.60
CA ILE A 4 -2.64 -3.23 8.82
C ILE A 4 -2.92 -3.01 7.32
N THR A 5 -1.89 -2.56 6.59
CA THR A 5 -1.97 -2.25 5.17
C THR A 5 -0.96 -3.10 4.40
N LEU A 6 -1.04 -3.08 3.08
CA LEU A 6 -0.14 -3.87 2.25
C LEU A 6 1.34 -3.60 2.50
N PRO A 7 1.81 -2.34 2.66
CA PRO A 7 3.22 -2.11 2.98
C PRO A 7 3.67 -2.83 4.26
N VAL A 8 2.82 -2.86 5.27
CA VAL A 8 3.12 -3.57 6.52
C VAL A 8 3.18 -5.07 6.28
N VAL A 9 2.22 -5.63 5.54
CA VAL A 9 2.19 -7.06 5.24
C VAL A 9 3.44 -7.49 4.49
N LEU A 10 3.85 -6.73 3.48
CA LEU A 10 5.07 -7.03 2.71
C LEU A 10 6.32 -6.95 3.58
N SER A 11 6.40 -5.93 4.43
CA SER A 11 7.54 -5.79 5.35
C SER A 11 7.61 -6.95 6.33
N TYR A 12 6.48 -7.38 6.86
CA TYR A 12 6.41 -8.52 7.77
C TYR A 12 6.89 -9.80 7.10
N ARG A 13 6.41 -10.07 5.88
CA ARG A 13 6.77 -11.28 5.15
C ARG A 13 8.24 -11.34 4.79
N ARG A 14 8.82 -10.19 4.45
CA ARG A 14 10.22 -10.10 4.00
C ARG A 14 11.20 -9.91 5.14
N GLY A 15 10.71 -9.62 6.32
CA GLY A 15 11.53 -9.28 7.47
C GLY A 15 12.11 -10.47 8.20
N SER A 16 13.10 -10.19 9.05
CA SER A 16 13.69 -11.15 9.96
C SER A 16 12.72 -11.49 11.09
N LYS A 17 13.10 -12.49 11.89
CA LYS A 17 12.34 -12.87 13.08
C LYS A 17 12.20 -11.70 14.05
N GLU A 18 13.26 -10.92 14.23
CA GLU A 18 13.25 -9.75 15.13
C GLU A 18 12.32 -8.67 14.59
N GLU A 19 12.34 -8.43 13.30
CA GLU A 19 11.45 -7.45 12.67
C GLU A 19 9.99 -7.88 12.78
N ARG A 20 9.71 -9.16 12.65
CA ARG A 20 8.36 -9.70 12.84
C ARG A 20 7.87 -9.51 14.26
N SER A 21 8.76 -9.69 15.24
CA SER A 21 8.45 -9.43 16.64
C SER A 21 8.09 -7.96 16.88
N PHE A 22 8.80 -7.04 16.22
CA PHE A 22 8.50 -5.62 16.25
C PHE A 22 7.07 -5.34 15.76
N TRP A 23 6.71 -5.88 14.59
CA TRP A 23 5.37 -5.68 14.03
C TRP A 23 4.28 -6.25 14.93
N LYS A 24 4.52 -7.42 15.50
CA LYS A 24 3.58 -8.04 16.40
C LYS A 24 3.35 -7.18 17.65
N ARG A 25 4.42 -6.67 18.24
CA ARG A 25 4.31 -5.80 19.41
C ARG A 25 3.56 -4.51 19.12
N THR A 26 3.86 -3.88 18.00
CA THR A 26 3.29 -2.55 17.70
C THR A 26 1.85 -2.62 17.18
N LEU A 27 1.51 -3.64 16.43
CA LEU A 27 0.20 -3.73 15.77
C LEU A 27 -0.77 -4.65 16.49
N GLU A 28 -0.30 -5.82 16.89
CA GLU A 28 -1.16 -6.80 17.53
C GLU A 28 -1.37 -6.50 19.01
N GLU A 29 -0.29 -6.15 19.70
CA GLU A 29 -0.35 -5.85 21.15
C GLU A 29 -0.63 -4.38 21.41
N GLY A 30 -0.57 -3.53 20.43
CA GLY A 30 -0.84 -2.10 20.57
C GLY A 30 0.18 -1.34 21.38
N ASN A 31 1.34 -1.92 21.63
CA ASN A 31 2.39 -1.34 22.47
C ASN A 31 3.35 -0.53 21.60
N GLN A 32 3.03 0.75 21.41
CA GLN A 32 3.75 1.64 20.50
C GLN A 32 4.46 2.77 21.23
N THR A 33 5.62 3.15 20.71
CA THR A 33 6.38 4.32 21.18
C THR A 33 6.58 5.29 20.02
N PRO A 34 6.92 6.57 20.27
CA PRO A 34 7.16 7.52 19.17
C PRO A 34 8.25 7.08 18.20
N ASP A 35 9.28 6.39 18.68
CA ASP A 35 10.38 5.91 17.84
C ASP A 35 9.95 4.75 16.93
N ASP A 36 8.90 4.05 17.27
CA ASP A 36 8.41 2.91 16.50
C ASP A 36 7.96 3.32 15.09
N LEU A 37 7.38 4.50 14.95
CA LEU A 37 6.97 4.98 13.63
C LEU A 37 8.17 5.16 12.70
N THR A 38 9.26 5.73 13.21
CA THR A 38 10.49 5.91 12.45
C THR A 38 11.08 4.56 12.04
N TYR A 39 11.11 3.61 12.97
CA TYR A 39 11.63 2.27 12.69
C TYR A 39 10.75 1.53 11.69
N ALA A 40 9.43 1.66 11.79
CA ALA A 40 8.49 1.08 10.85
C ALA A 40 8.75 1.58 9.42
N LYS A 41 8.96 2.88 9.26
CA LYS A 41 9.28 3.47 7.96
C LYS A 41 10.59 2.92 7.40
N LYS A 42 11.61 2.75 8.24
CA LYS A 42 12.88 2.16 7.83
C LYS A 42 12.71 0.73 7.34
N LEU A 43 11.90 -0.07 8.03
CA LEU A 43 11.64 -1.44 7.62
C LEU A 43 10.91 -1.49 6.28
N MET A 44 9.93 -0.64 6.08
CA MET A 44 9.20 -0.59 4.82
C MET A 44 10.11 -0.19 3.65
N GLU A 45 11.04 0.75 3.87
CA GLU A 45 12.03 1.13 2.86
C GLU A 45 13.02 -0.01 2.60
N ARG A 46 13.52 -0.63 3.66
CA ARG A 46 14.51 -1.73 3.56
C ARG A 46 14.00 -2.86 2.68
N HIS A 47 12.73 -3.20 2.80
CA HIS A 47 12.13 -4.31 2.08
C HIS A 47 11.41 -3.89 0.80
N GLY A 48 11.51 -2.63 0.41
CA GLY A 48 10.89 -2.11 -0.80
C GLY A 48 9.37 -2.18 -0.77
N ALA A 49 8.77 -2.21 0.43
CA ALA A 49 7.34 -2.43 0.59
C ALA A 49 6.50 -1.27 0.03
N LEU A 50 6.93 -0.03 0.27
CA LEU A 50 6.20 1.13 -0.24
C LEU A 50 6.26 1.20 -1.76
N LYS A 51 7.45 0.99 -2.33
CA LYS A 51 7.63 0.98 -3.78
C LYS A 51 6.78 -0.10 -4.42
N ASP A 52 6.81 -1.31 -3.88
CA ASP A 52 6.03 -2.42 -4.42
C ASP A 52 4.54 -2.17 -4.31
N THR A 53 4.09 -1.54 -3.23
CA THR A 53 2.67 -1.19 -3.07
C THR A 53 2.24 -0.22 -4.16
N VAL A 54 3.04 0.81 -4.44
CA VAL A 54 2.76 1.77 -5.51
C VAL A 54 2.79 1.09 -6.88
N ASP A 55 3.80 0.25 -7.13
CA ASP A 55 3.91 -0.49 -8.39
C ASP A 55 2.68 -1.37 -8.63
N ARG A 56 2.20 -2.05 -7.60
CA ARG A 56 1.00 -2.88 -7.69
C ARG A 56 -0.25 -2.03 -7.95
N ALA A 57 -0.37 -0.89 -7.28
CA ALA A 57 -1.49 0.02 -7.51
C ALA A 57 -1.50 0.53 -8.94
N ASN A 58 -0.34 0.90 -9.48
CA ASN A 58 -0.21 1.32 -10.87
C ASN A 58 -0.58 0.19 -11.84
N HIS A 59 -0.14 -1.02 -11.55
CA HIS A 59 -0.44 -2.19 -12.38
C HIS A 59 -1.95 -2.44 -12.46
N TYR A 60 -2.64 -2.46 -11.31
CA TYR A 60 -4.08 -2.66 -11.29
C TYR A 60 -4.84 -1.46 -11.85
N GLY A 61 -4.31 -0.25 -11.68
CA GLY A 61 -4.86 0.93 -12.32
C GLY A 61 -4.82 0.84 -13.84
N ASP A 62 -3.72 0.34 -14.41
CA ASP A 62 -3.58 0.14 -15.86
C ASP A 62 -4.58 -0.92 -16.36
N ILE A 63 -4.76 -2.01 -15.62
CA ILE A 63 -5.75 -3.03 -15.96
C ILE A 63 -7.16 -2.42 -15.99
N ALA A 64 -7.49 -1.61 -15.00
CA ALA A 64 -8.80 -0.95 -14.93
C ALA A 64 -9.01 0.03 -16.09
N ARG A 65 -7.98 0.81 -16.44
CA ARG A 65 -8.05 1.74 -17.56
C ARG A 65 -8.24 1.00 -18.87
N ASP A 66 -7.52 -0.10 -19.09
CA ASP A 66 -7.65 -0.92 -20.28
C ASP A 66 -9.06 -1.52 -20.40
N ALA A 67 -9.63 -1.95 -19.27
CA ALA A 67 -11.00 -2.47 -19.26
C ALA A 67 -12.01 -1.40 -19.68
N LEU A 68 -11.78 -0.15 -19.32
CA LEU A 68 -12.66 0.96 -19.69
C LEU A 68 -12.45 1.46 -21.12
N ALA A 69 -11.33 1.11 -21.74
CA ALA A 69 -10.99 1.59 -23.09
C ALA A 69 -11.99 1.17 -24.16
N ILE A 70 -12.70 0.04 -23.94
CA ILE A 70 -13.69 -0.48 -24.89
C ILE A 70 -14.99 0.31 -24.89
N PHE A 71 -15.22 1.15 -23.89
CA PHE A 71 -16.45 1.93 -23.77
C PHE A 71 -16.34 3.26 -24.54
N PRO A 72 -17.46 3.78 -25.06
CA PRO A 72 -17.44 5.08 -25.73
C PRO A 72 -17.02 6.21 -24.79
N GLU A 73 -16.49 7.28 -25.35
CA GLU A 73 -16.15 8.47 -24.58
C GLU A 73 -17.44 9.14 -24.07
N THR A 74 -17.64 9.13 -22.76
CA THR A 74 -18.79 9.71 -22.10
C THR A 74 -18.35 10.32 -20.77
N PRO A 75 -19.19 11.21 -20.18
CA PRO A 75 -18.90 11.71 -18.82
C PRO A 75 -18.78 10.58 -17.79
N TRP A 76 -19.49 9.48 -17.95
CA TRP A 76 -19.41 8.32 -17.06
C TRP A 76 -18.04 7.65 -17.14
N LYS A 77 -17.52 7.47 -18.33
CA LYS A 77 -16.18 6.91 -18.52
C LYS A 77 -15.13 7.83 -17.91
N ALA A 78 -15.24 9.13 -18.14
CA ALA A 78 -14.30 10.11 -17.58
C ALA A 78 -14.31 10.05 -16.04
N ALA A 79 -15.49 9.96 -15.44
CA ALA A 79 -15.62 9.87 -13.97
C ALA A 79 -14.97 8.58 -13.44
N LEU A 80 -15.15 7.45 -14.14
CA LEU A 80 -14.55 6.18 -13.73
C LEU A 80 -13.03 6.22 -13.85
N LEU A 81 -12.49 6.83 -14.90
CA LEU A 81 -11.04 6.99 -15.04
C LEU A 81 -10.45 7.88 -13.95
N GLU A 82 -11.14 8.95 -13.59
CA GLU A 82 -10.72 9.79 -12.46
C GLU A 82 -10.72 9.01 -11.14
N ALA A 83 -11.72 8.14 -10.95
CA ALA A 83 -11.78 7.31 -9.75
C ALA A 83 -10.60 6.34 -9.68
N VAL A 84 -10.19 5.76 -10.81
CA VAL A 84 -9.01 4.89 -10.87
C VAL A 84 -7.76 5.68 -10.48
N ASP A 85 -7.57 6.86 -11.07
CA ASP A 85 -6.41 7.71 -10.78
C ASP A 85 -6.37 8.10 -9.30
N PHE A 86 -7.51 8.44 -8.74
CA PHE A 86 -7.62 8.77 -7.31
C PHE A 86 -7.21 7.60 -6.42
N CYS A 87 -7.69 6.40 -6.74
CA CYS A 87 -7.34 5.20 -5.98
C CYS A 87 -5.85 4.89 -6.06
N VAL A 88 -5.23 5.03 -7.24
CA VAL A 88 -3.80 4.82 -7.40
C VAL A 88 -3.00 5.84 -6.59
N ALA A 89 -3.40 7.11 -6.62
CA ALA A 89 -2.72 8.17 -5.88
C ALA A 89 -2.79 7.96 -4.36
N ARG A 90 -3.77 7.20 -3.89
CA ARG A 90 -3.96 6.90 -2.47
C ARG A 90 -3.53 5.49 -2.10
N ALA A 91 -2.59 4.91 -2.84
CA ALA A 91 -2.22 3.50 -2.69
C ALA A 91 -1.71 3.12 -1.29
N TYR A 92 -1.28 4.08 -0.54
CA TYR A 92 -0.93 3.88 0.87
C TYR A 92 -1.16 5.17 1.64
#